data_ddf843529a0588d513cdd1490c973064
#
_entry.id   ddf843529a0588d513cdd1490c973064
#
_cell.length_a   1.000
_cell.length_b   1.000
_cell.length_c   1.000
_cell.angle_alpha   90.00
_cell.angle_beta   90.00
_cell.angle_gamma   90.00
#
_symmetry.space_group_name_H-M   'P 1'
#
loop_
_entity.id
_entity.type
_entity.pdbx_description
1 polymer ?
#
loop_
_entity_poly.entity_id
_entity_poly.type
_entity_poly.pdbx_seq_one_letter_code
_entity_poly.pdbx_strand_id
1 'polypeptide(L)'
;MLPALRRGARAARRRRTADTPPTRRLATPSFQLGRLNHVALAVPDLAAATKTWAALGATVSPPQAMPAHGVTACFVGEQLELLEPLGAESPIAAFLARHPAGGLHHVCHEVSDVAAAARDLERRGFRVLAPPSIGAHGVPVVFLHPKATHGTLLELQEASGG
;
A
#
# COMPACT_ATOMS: atom_id res chain seq x y z
N MET A 1 17.51 74.46 29.45
CA MET A 1 17.10 74.18 28.03
C MET A 1 17.14 72.68 27.82
N LEU A 2 15.98 71.99 27.87
CA LEU A 2 15.84 70.59 27.61
C LEU A 2 15.34 70.37 26.12
N PRO A 3 15.89 69.47 25.37
CA PRO A 3 15.32 69.14 24.03
C PRO A 3 14.20 68.09 24.12
N ALA A 4 13.18 68.28 23.26
CA ALA A 4 11.93 67.55 23.19
C ALA A 4 12.12 66.13 22.76
N LEU A 5 11.43 65.15 23.42
CA LEU A 5 11.24 63.79 23.03
C LEU A 5 10.32 63.70 21.79
N ARG A 6 10.86 63.20 20.67
CA ARG A 6 10.06 62.78 19.50
C ARG A 6 9.42 61.40 19.79
N ARG A 7 8.10 61.36 19.84
CA ARG A 7 7.31 60.11 19.86
C ARG A 7 7.32 59.50 18.48
N GLY A 8 7.98 58.33 18.35
CA GLY A 8 7.94 57.53 17.15
C GLY A 8 6.60 56.78 17.06
N ALA A 9 5.88 56.95 15.97
CA ALA A 9 4.67 56.20 15.65
C ALA A 9 5.02 54.76 15.35
N ARG A 10 4.53 53.81 16.14
CA ARG A 10 4.57 52.37 15.87
C ARG A 10 3.57 52.08 14.74
N ALA A 11 4.08 51.73 13.54
CA ALA A 11 3.29 51.20 12.47
C ALA A 11 2.73 49.82 12.88
N ALA A 12 1.41 49.74 12.98
CA ALA A 12 0.72 48.47 13.21
C ALA A 12 0.92 47.53 11.99
N ARG A 13 1.72 46.50 12.18
CA ARG A 13 1.86 45.40 11.18
C ARG A 13 0.52 44.67 11.07
N ARG A 14 -0.25 44.96 10.04
CA ARG A 14 -1.43 44.13 9.66
C ARG A 14 -0.96 42.71 9.46
N ARG A 15 -1.39 41.82 10.35
CA ARG A 15 -1.26 40.38 10.16
C ARG A 15 -2.07 40.03 8.91
N ARG A 16 -1.39 39.63 7.83
CA ARG A 16 -2.03 38.95 6.73
C ARG A 16 -2.61 37.66 7.29
N THR A 17 -3.91 37.53 7.29
CA THR A 17 -4.58 36.24 7.47
C THR A 17 -4.11 35.37 6.32
N ALA A 18 -3.43 34.27 6.65
CA ALA A 18 -3.09 33.28 5.65
C ALA A 18 -4.41 32.72 5.12
N ASP A 19 -4.73 33.04 3.87
CA ASP A 19 -5.78 32.36 3.12
C ASP A 19 -5.40 30.89 3.06
N THR A 20 -6.02 30.07 3.90
CA THR A 20 -5.96 28.62 3.77
C THR A 20 -6.67 28.29 2.45
N PRO A 21 -5.95 27.68 1.48
CA PRO A 21 -6.61 27.31 0.24
C PRO A 21 -7.79 26.38 0.56
N PRO A 22 -8.92 26.51 -0.17
CA PRO A 22 -10.08 25.67 0.09
C PRO A 22 -9.65 24.21 -0.05
N THR A 23 -9.84 23.43 1.00
CA THR A 23 -9.68 21.97 0.96
C THR A 23 -10.64 21.45 -0.10
N ARG A 24 -10.08 21.06 -1.25
CA ARG A 24 -10.84 20.44 -2.34
C ARG A 24 -11.47 19.17 -1.73
N ARG A 25 -12.78 19.21 -1.48
CA ARG A 25 -13.52 18.01 -1.10
C ARG A 25 -13.30 16.99 -2.21
N LEU A 26 -12.61 15.91 -1.89
CA LEU A 26 -12.52 14.78 -2.81
C LEU A 26 -13.94 14.27 -3.05
N ALA A 27 -14.34 14.17 -4.30
CA ALA A 27 -15.62 13.57 -4.65
C ALA A 27 -15.69 12.15 -4.07
N THR A 28 -16.89 11.66 -3.76
CA THR A 28 -17.07 10.29 -3.29
C THR A 28 -16.48 9.30 -4.30
N PRO A 29 -15.73 8.26 -3.86
CA PRO A 29 -15.25 7.22 -4.75
C PRO A 29 -16.39 6.55 -5.52
N SER A 30 -16.12 6.16 -6.76
CA SER A 30 -17.04 5.36 -7.56
C SER A 30 -17.05 3.88 -7.17
N PHE A 31 -16.19 3.50 -6.23
CA PHE A 31 -16.09 2.17 -5.65
C PHE A 31 -16.03 2.27 -4.12
N GLN A 32 -16.27 1.17 -3.44
CA GLN A 32 -16.12 1.03 -1.99
C GLN A 32 -14.96 0.08 -1.71
N LEU A 33 -14.08 0.49 -0.78
CA LEU A 33 -13.06 -0.40 -0.24
C LEU A 33 -13.76 -1.44 0.64
N GLY A 34 -13.64 -2.70 0.24
CA GLY A 34 -14.23 -3.84 0.94
C GLY A 34 -13.39 -4.34 2.10
N ARG A 35 -13.65 -5.57 2.49
CA ARG A 35 -12.93 -6.20 3.61
C ARG A 35 -11.44 -6.35 3.31
N LEU A 36 -10.63 -6.46 4.37
CA LEU A 36 -9.25 -6.94 4.26
C LEU A 36 -9.30 -8.39 3.75
N ASN A 37 -8.64 -8.66 2.63
CA ASN A 37 -8.50 -10.01 2.09
C ASN A 37 -7.32 -10.71 2.74
N HIS A 38 -6.11 -10.14 2.61
CA HIS A 38 -4.90 -10.70 3.23
C HIS A 38 -3.85 -9.64 3.54
N VAL A 39 -2.88 -10.05 4.32
CA VAL A 39 -1.62 -9.34 4.59
C VAL A 39 -0.48 -10.17 4.03
N ALA A 40 0.43 -9.57 3.28
CA ALA A 40 1.58 -10.28 2.71
C ALA A 40 2.89 -9.91 3.42
N LEU A 41 3.65 -10.93 3.80
CA LEU A 41 5.01 -10.82 4.30
C LEU A 41 5.99 -11.29 3.23
N ALA A 42 6.94 -10.45 2.87
CA ALA A 42 8.11 -10.90 2.12
C ALA A 42 9.09 -11.57 3.06
N VAL A 43 9.55 -12.76 2.71
CA VAL A 43 10.49 -13.54 3.50
C VAL A 43 11.71 -13.95 2.66
N PRO A 44 12.92 -13.96 3.23
CA PRO A 44 14.12 -14.36 2.50
C PRO A 44 14.23 -15.87 2.25
N ASP A 45 13.52 -16.67 3.04
CA ASP A 45 13.52 -18.16 2.99
C ASP A 45 12.11 -18.63 3.36
N LEU A 46 11.34 -19.04 2.35
CA LEU A 46 9.97 -19.50 2.52
C LEU A 46 9.91 -20.81 3.29
N ALA A 47 10.89 -21.70 3.11
CA ALA A 47 10.91 -22.98 3.80
C ALA A 47 11.18 -22.82 5.30
N ALA A 48 12.04 -21.88 5.68
CA ALA A 48 12.25 -21.54 7.10
C ALA A 48 11.01 -20.84 7.68
N ALA A 49 10.40 -19.92 6.96
CA ALA A 49 9.20 -19.22 7.40
C ALA A 49 8.02 -20.18 7.62
N THR A 50 7.75 -21.09 6.67
CA THR A 50 6.67 -22.09 6.80
C THR A 50 6.86 -23.00 8.01
N LYS A 51 8.10 -23.45 8.28
CA LYS A 51 8.41 -24.23 9.48
C LYS A 51 8.13 -23.44 10.77
N THR A 52 8.47 -22.16 10.79
CA THR A 52 8.21 -21.30 11.95
C THR A 52 6.71 -21.17 12.20
N TRP A 53 5.92 -20.87 11.19
CA TRP A 53 4.47 -20.75 11.34
C TRP A 53 3.79 -22.07 11.71
N ALA A 54 4.24 -23.18 11.14
CA ALA A 54 3.75 -24.51 11.53
C ALA A 54 4.08 -24.83 13.00
N ALA A 55 5.28 -24.47 13.47
CA ALA A 55 5.67 -24.66 14.88
C ALA A 55 4.84 -23.79 15.85
N LEU A 56 4.29 -22.65 15.38
CA LEU A 56 3.35 -21.83 16.11
C LEU A 56 1.91 -22.37 16.08
N GLY A 57 1.69 -23.53 15.44
CA GLY A 57 0.39 -24.20 15.37
C GLY A 57 -0.49 -23.74 14.20
N ALA A 58 0.05 -22.98 13.25
CA ALA A 58 -0.71 -22.52 12.09
C ALA A 58 -0.78 -23.61 11.00
N THR A 59 -1.90 -23.64 10.28
CA THR A 59 -2.01 -24.40 9.03
C THR A 59 -1.33 -23.60 7.92
N VAL A 60 -0.41 -24.21 7.18
CA VAL A 60 0.31 -23.58 6.08
C VAL A 60 0.02 -24.33 4.79
N SER A 61 -0.37 -23.62 3.74
CA SER A 61 -0.61 -24.19 2.43
C SER A 61 0.70 -24.62 1.74
N PRO A 62 0.67 -25.56 0.79
CA PRO A 62 1.83 -25.85 -0.04
C PRO A 62 2.32 -24.60 -0.78
N PRO A 63 3.65 -24.41 -0.92
CA PRO A 63 4.20 -23.34 -1.73
C PRO A 63 3.81 -23.47 -3.20
N GLN A 64 3.48 -22.37 -3.83
CA GLN A 64 3.13 -22.29 -5.25
C GLN A 64 4.02 -21.25 -5.94
N ALA A 65 4.72 -21.68 -6.99
CA ALA A 65 5.47 -20.76 -7.84
C ALA A 65 4.51 -19.96 -8.72
N MET A 66 4.73 -18.64 -8.78
CA MET A 66 3.95 -17.69 -9.57
C MET A 66 4.89 -16.91 -10.49
N PRO A 67 5.32 -17.50 -11.61
CA PRO A 67 6.31 -16.89 -12.51
C PRO A 67 5.89 -15.53 -13.06
N ALA A 68 4.59 -15.34 -13.34
CA ALA A 68 4.04 -14.07 -13.81
C ALA A 68 4.23 -12.91 -12.80
N HIS A 69 4.35 -13.22 -11.52
CA HIS A 69 4.58 -12.26 -10.43
C HIS A 69 6.01 -12.29 -9.89
N GLY A 70 6.84 -13.21 -10.39
CA GLY A 70 8.24 -13.38 -9.94
C GLY A 70 8.37 -13.78 -8.47
N VAL A 71 7.40 -14.54 -7.92
CA VAL A 71 7.38 -14.95 -6.52
C VAL A 71 7.00 -16.41 -6.37
N THR A 72 7.43 -17.01 -5.26
CA THR A 72 6.82 -18.22 -4.70
C THR A 72 6.01 -17.80 -3.48
N ALA A 73 4.74 -18.23 -3.41
CA ALA A 73 3.81 -17.85 -2.36
C ALA A 73 3.25 -19.07 -1.62
N CYS A 74 2.88 -18.88 -0.36
CA CYS A 74 2.01 -19.79 0.39
C CYS A 74 1.17 -19.00 1.40
N PHE A 75 0.10 -19.61 1.91
CA PHE A 75 -0.77 -19.01 2.91
C PHE A 75 -0.62 -19.68 4.28
N VAL A 76 -0.63 -18.85 5.31
CA VAL A 76 -0.73 -19.22 6.71
C VAL A 76 -2.15 -18.90 7.17
N GLY A 77 -2.96 -19.93 7.39
CA GLY A 77 -4.41 -19.74 7.51
C GLY A 77 -4.99 -19.19 6.21
N GLU A 78 -5.93 -18.24 6.33
CA GLU A 78 -6.67 -17.69 5.18
C GLU A 78 -6.20 -16.29 4.78
N GLN A 79 -5.53 -15.57 5.67
CA GLN A 79 -5.31 -14.12 5.51
C GLN A 79 -3.84 -13.67 5.62
N LEU A 80 -2.91 -14.59 5.80
CA LEU A 80 -1.49 -14.25 5.82
C LEU A 80 -0.78 -14.93 4.67
N GLU A 81 -0.30 -14.15 3.71
CA GLU A 81 0.49 -14.61 2.59
C GLU A 81 1.99 -14.48 2.89
N LEU A 82 2.77 -15.51 2.60
CA LEU A 82 4.23 -15.47 2.63
C LEU A 82 4.74 -15.48 1.20
N LEU A 83 5.65 -14.55 0.89
CA LEU A 83 6.22 -14.34 -0.44
C LEU A 83 7.74 -14.46 -0.41
N GLU A 84 8.28 -15.32 -1.28
CA GLU A 84 9.72 -15.43 -1.54
C GLU A 84 10.03 -15.02 -2.98
N PRO A 85 11.18 -14.37 -3.26
CA PRO A 85 11.56 -14.05 -4.64
C PRO A 85 11.71 -15.29 -5.50
N LEU A 86 11.11 -15.29 -6.69
CA LEU A 86 11.34 -16.30 -7.71
C LEU A 86 12.34 -15.73 -8.75
N GLY A 87 13.63 -15.87 -8.45
CA GLY A 87 14.72 -15.34 -9.26
C GLY A 87 15.13 -13.90 -8.93
N ALA A 88 16.22 -13.45 -9.54
CA ALA A 88 16.86 -12.15 -9.26
C ALA A 88 15.98 -10.95 -9.68
N GLU A 89 15.16 -11.12 -10.72
CA GLU A 89 14.29 -10.06 -11.26
C GLU A 89 12.96 -9.95 -10.52
N SER A 90 12.82 -10.64 -9.39
CA SER A 90 11.62 -10.57 -8.58
C SER A 90 11.32 -9.16 -8.08
N PRO A 91 10.08 -8.68 -8.18
CA PRO A 91 9.72 -7.34 -7.69
C PRO A 91 9.94 -7.18 -6.17
N ILE A 92 9.92 -8.28 -5.40
CA ILE A 92 10.18 -8.23 -3.95
C ILE A 92 11.67 -8.33 -3.60
N ALA A 93 12.56 -8.65 -4.54
CA ALA A 93 14.00 -8.69 -4.29
C ALA A 93 14.54 -7.34 -3.80
N ALA A 94 14.10 -6.23 -4.42
CA ALA A 94 14.47 -4.88 -3.98
C ALA A 94 13.91 -4.51 -2.60
N PHE A 95 12.78 -5.08 -2.19
CA PHE A 95 12.26 -4.93 -0.83
C PHE A 95 13.16 -5.67 0.16
N LEU A 96 13.49 -6.93 -0.08
CA LEU A 96 14.34 -7.74 0.79
C LEU A 96 15.78 -7.21 0.88
N ALA A 97 16.31 -6.60 -0.17
CA ALA A 97 17.60 -5.92 -0.10
C ALA A 97 17.64 -4.79 0.96
N ARG A 98 16.50 -4.13 1.19
CA ARG A 98 16.36 -3.09 2.22
C ARG A 98 15.87 -3.66 3.57
N HIS A 99 15.25 -4.83 3.56
CA HIS A 99 14.68 -5.51 4.71
C HIS A 99 15.15 -6.97 4.74
N PRO A 100 16.44 -7.24 5.06
CA PRO A 100 17.02 -8.59 4.95
C PRO A 100 16.35 -9.64 5.82
N ALA A 101 15.74 -9.24 6.93
CA ALA A 101 14.95 -10.12 7.80
C ALA A 101 13.53 -10.40 7.27
N GLY A 102 13.15 -9.80 6.14
CA GLY A 102 11.78 -9.80 5.67
C GLY A 102 10.90 -8.77 6.37
N GLY A 103 9.58 -8.85 6.17
CA GLY A 103 8.61 -7.98 6.82
C GLY A 103 7.36 -7.74 5.98
N LEU A 104 6.49 -6.88 6.49
CA LEU A 104 5.24 -6.50 5.83
C LEU A 104 5.52 -5.91 4.45
N HIS A 105 5.01 -6.57 3.40
CA HIS A 105 5.15 -6.14 2.01
C HIS A 105 3.93 -5.34 1.56
N HIS A 106 2.73 -5.90 1.68
CA HIS A 106 1.50 -5.22 1.31
C HIS A 106 0.30 -5.67 2.15
N VAL A 107 -0.77 -4.89 2.05
CA VAL A 107 -2.11 -5.27 2.49
C VAL A 107 -3.02 -5.33 1.28
N CYS A 108 -3.91 -6.31 1.24
CA CYS A 108 -4.86 -6.50 0.16
C CYS A 108 -6.28 -6.27 0.64
N HIS A 109 -7.02 -5.41 -0.06
CA HIS A 109 -8.44 -5.18 0.17
C HIS A 109 -9.26 -5.57 -1.06
N GLU A 110 -10.48 -6.03 -0.81
CA GLU A 110 -11.42 -6.36 -1.88
C GLU A 110 -12.12 -5.12 -2.43
N VAL A 111 -12.43 -5.16 -3.72
CA VAL A 111 -13.31 -4.21 -4.41
C VAL A 111 -14.19 -4.97 -5.39
N SER A 112 -15.33 -4.39 -5.77
CA SER A 112 -16.26 -5.03 -6.70
C SER A 112 -15.79 -5.05 -8.16
N ASP A 113 -14.96 -4.09 -8.57
CA ASP A 113 -14.41 -3.93 -9.93
C ASP A 113 -13.05 -3.22 -9.82
N VAL A 114 -11.99 -4.00 -9.99
CA VAL A 114 -10.61 -3.53 -9.92
C VAL A 114 -10.29 -2.51 -11.02
N ALA A 115 -10.82 -2.71 -12.23
CA ALA A 115 -10.55 -1.80 -13.34
C ALA A 115 -11.23 -0.44 -13.13
N ALA A 116 -12.47 -0.43 -12.62
CA ALA A 116 -13.16 0.81 -12.27
C ALA A 116 -12.48 1.53 -11.10
N ALA A 117 -12.06 0.79 -10.08
CA ALA A 117 -11.36 1.32 -8.92
C ALA A 117 -10.01 1.96 -9.35
N ALA A 118 -9.22 1.28 -10.18
CA ALA A 118 -7.95 1.79 -10.69
C ALA A 118 -8.16 3.13 -11.44
N ARG A 119 -9.10 3.18 -12.39
CA ARG A 119 -9.41 4.41 -13.13
C ARG A 119 -9.87 5.56 -12.24
N ASP A 120 -10.68 5.28 -11.21
CA ASP A 120 -11.15 6.30 -10.27
C ASP A 120 -10.00 6.84 -9.42
N LEU A 121 -9.14 5.97 -8.93
CA LEU A 121 -7.97 6.32 -8.13
C LEU A 121 -6.98 7.18 -8.94
N GLU A 122 -6.69 6.83 -10.19
CA GLU A 122 -5.84 7.65 -11.07
C GLU A 122 -6.41 9.06 -11.28
N ARG A 123 -7.73 9.19 -11.55
CA ARG A 123 -8.39 10.49 -11.65
C ARG A 123 -8.29 11.33 -10.37
N ARG A 124 -8.16 10.67 -9.23
CA ARG A 124 -7.96 11.31 -7.91
C ARG A 124 -6.50 11.63 -7.62
N GLY A 125 -5.57 11.26 -8.50
CA GLY A 125 -4.13 11.50 -8.36
C GLY A 125 -3.40 10.43 -7.55
N PHE A 126 -4.01 9.27 -7.29
CA PHE A 126 -3.29 8.14 -6.75
C PHE A 126 -2.42 7.49 -7.83
N ARG A 127 -1.22 7.08 -7.45
CA ARG A 127 -0.32 6.39 -8.36
C ARG A 127 -0.61 4.89 -8.37
N VAL A 128 -1.25 4.43 -9.42
CA VAL A 128 -1.35 3.01 -9.76
C VAL A 128 -0.01 2.54 -10.36
N LEU A 129 0.51 1.39 -9.93
CA LEU A 129 1.85 0.93 -10.33
C LEU A 129 1.89 0.28 -11.69
N ALA A 130 0.83 -0.43 -12.06
CA ALA A 130 0.67 -1.11 -13.34
C ALA A 130 -0.83 -1.29 -13.66
N PRO A 131 -1.21 -1.53 -14.91
CA PRO A 131 -2.58 -1.93 -15.24
C PRO A 131 -3.00 -3.18 -14.43
N PRO A 132 -4.32 -3.41 -14.23
CA PRO A 132 -4.82 -4.62 -13.60
C PRO A 132 -4.28 -5.89 -14.26
N SER A 133 -3.91 -6.86 -13.44
CA SER A 133 -3.41 -8.18 -13.85
C SER A 133 -4.11 -9.26 -13.03
N ILE A 134 -3.91 -10.53 -13.37
CA ILE A 134 -4.46 -11.64 -12.59
C ILE A 134 -3.51 -11.93 -11.43
N GLY A 135 -4.03 -11.86 -10.20
CA GLY A 135 -3.30 -12.11 -8.96
C GLY A 135 -3.24 -13.59 -8.56
N ALA A 136 -2.70 -13.85 -7.36
CA ALA A 136 -2.49 -15.19 -6.81
C ALA A 136 -3.77 -16.04 -6.72
N HIS A 137 -4.88 -15.39 -6.46
CA HIS A 137 -6.20 -16.05 -6.33
C HIS A 137 -6.92 -16.21 -7.67
N GLY A 138 -6.27 -15.94 -8.82
CA GLY A 138 -6.86 -16.06 -10.14
C GLY A 138 -7.87 -14.97 -10.49
N VAL A 139 -7.95 -13.91 -9.71
CA VAL A 139 -8.84 -12.76 -9.92
C VAL A 139 -8.04 -11.49 -10.24
N PRO A 140 -8.67 -10.46 -10.85
CA PRO A 140 -8.00 -9.20 -11.13
C PRO A 140 -7.47 -8.52 -9.88
N VAL A 141 -6.26 -7.97 -9.98
CA VAL A 141 -5.62 -7.18 -8.92
C VAL A 141 -4.96 -5.93 -9.49
N VAL A 142 -4.77 -4.93 -8.64
CA VAL A 142 -3.99 -3.73 -8.95
C VAL A 142 -3.26 -3.24 -7.70
N PHE A 143 -2.08 -2.64 -7.89
CA PHE A 143 -1.26 -2.13 -6.79
C PHE A 143 -1.17 -0.60 -6.81
N LEU A 144 -1.31 0.00 -5.63
CA LEU A 144 -1.10 1.43 -5.42
C LEU A 144 0.23 1.69 -4.72
N HIS A 145 0.92 2.72 -5.21
CA HIS A 145 2.23 3.09 -4.69
C HIS A 145 2.16 3.52 -3.21
N PRO A 146 3.10 3.07 -2.35
CA PRO A 146 3.11 3.35 -0.91
C PRO A 146 3.02 4.83 -0.51
N LYS A 147 3.47 5.76 -1.35
CA LYS A 147 3.34 7.20 -1.07
C LYS A 147 1.89 7.67 -0.94
N ALA A 148 0.96 6.98 -1.59
CA ALA A 148 -0.47 7.31 -1.53
C ALA A 148 -1.16 6.72 -0.29
N THR A 149 -0.53 5.75 0.35
CA THR A 149 -1.07 4.91 1.44
C THR A 149 -0.20 4.95 2.69
N HIS A 150 0.48 6.09 2.90
CA HIS A 150 1.30 6.37 4.10
C HIS A 150 2.42 5.34 4.35
N GLY A 151 3.04 4.84 3.27
CA GLY A 151 4.20 3.94 3.35
C GLY A 151 3.88 2.46 3.18
N THR A 152 2.61 2.08 3.08
CA THR A 152 2.20 0.69 2.86
C THR A 152 1.83 0.46 1.39
N LEU A 153 2.37 -0.56 0.75
CA LEU A 153 1.90 -1.00 -0.57
C LEU A 153 0.47 -1.54 -0.41
N LEU A 154 -0.46 -1.02 -1.19
CA LEU A 154 -1.85 -1.46 -1.17
C LEU A 154 -2.17 -2.23 -2.44
N GLU A 155 -2.67 -3.43 -2.27
CA GLU A 155 -3.30 -4.22 -3.32
C GLU A 155 -4.82 -4.08 -3.24
N LEU A 156 -5.45 -3.93 -4.38
CA LEU A 156 -6.90 -4.10 -4.53
C LEU A 156 -7.14 -5.35 -5.35
N GLN A 157 -7.95 -6.25 -4.84
CA GLN A 157 -8.34 -7.49 -5.47
C GLN A 157 -9.82 -7.47 -5.78
N GLU A 158 -10.20 -8.00 -6.94
CA GLU A 158 -11.62 -8.17 -7.24
C GLU A 158 -12.23 -9.23 -6.30
N ALA A 159 -13.36 -8.88 -5.68
CA ALA A 159 -14.06 -9.81 -4.80
C ALA A 159 -14.47 -11.05 -5.60
N SER A 160 -14.11 -12.24 -5.10
CA SER A 160 -14.65 -13.48 -5.65
C SER A 160 -16.16 -13.45 -5.45
N GLY A 161 -16.93 -13.53 -6.53
CA GLY A 161 -18.39 -13.59 -6.44
C GLY A 161 -18.79 -14.73 -5.50
N GLY A 162 -19.51 -14.38 -4.42
CA GLY A 162 -20.11 -15.33 -3.51
C GLY A 162 -21.29 -16.00 -4.16
#